data_9368e06ce2659b258d283bd38940da09
#
_entry.id   9368e06ce2659b258d283bd38940da09
#
_cell.length_a   1.000
_cell.length_b   1.000
_cell.length_c   1.000
_cell.angle_alpha   90.00
_cell.angle_beta   90.00
_cell.angle_gamma   90.00
#
_symmetry.space_group_name_H-M   'P 1'
#
loop_
_entity.id
_entity.type
_entity.pdbx_description
1 polymer ?
#
loop_
_entity_poly.entity_id
_entity_poly.type
_entity_poly.pdbx_seq_one_letter_code
_entity_poly.pdbx_strand_id
1 'polypeptide(L)'
;KFTVDGKEMNAWEATIAYVDKLEALGYKLQGNFSENFAVANETSVENIFTVPMDPVAYPDAKDYNLVRTRHYDHATAYGQSGWNGSCATVKAMNVFKFGTADEDPRCKLTYFTGEVTGPDGKTIYTEWDGQKVPLKYEPNAPKVYMDASDGLLVKTAGARMAKYEFDQNAQDGGNL
;
A
#
# COMPACT_ATOMS: atom_id res chain seq x y z
N LYS A 1 -0.50 17.67 -31.41
CA LYS A 1 -1.93 17.56 -31.71
C LYS A 1 -2.29 16.11 -31.91
N PHE A 2 -3.48 15.74 -31.52
CA PHE A 2 -4.06 14.40 -31.64
C PHE A 2 -5.35 14.50 -32.43
N THR A 3 -5.67 13.49 -33.21
CA THR A 3 -6.96 13.42 -33.91
C THR A 3 -7.81 12.36 -33.24
N VAL A 4 -8.95 12.76 -32.66
CA VAL A 4 -9.95 11.86 -32.06
C VAL A 4 -11.27 12.10 -32.75
N ASP A 5 -11.84 11.05 -33.32
CA ASP A 5 -13.09 11.12 -34.10
C ASP A 5 -13.12 12.22 -35.15
N GLY A 6 -12.00 12.40 -35.87
CA GLY A 6 -11.84 13.41 -36.92
C GLY A 6 -11.62 14.85 -36.43
N LYS A 7 -11.52 15.11 -35.14
CA LYS A 7 -11.26 16.43 -34.57
C LYS A 7 -9.82 16.53 -34.07
N GLU A 8 -9.12 17.60 -34.44
CA GLU A 8 -7.82 17.92 -33.85
C GLU A 8 -7.99 18.45 -32.43
N MET A 9 -7.21 17.89 -31.49
CA MET A 9 -7.25 18.20 -30.06
C MET A 9 -5.83 18.34 -29.51
N ASN A 10 -5.69 19.08 -28.41
CA ASN A 10 -4.48 19.01 -27.61
C ASN A 10 -4.48 17.73 -26.77
N ALA A 11 -3.37 17.44 -26.05
CA ALA A 11 -3.23 16.21 -25.28
C ALA A 11 -4.28 16.06 -24.17
N TRP A 12 -4.64 17.14 -23.50
CA TRP A 12 -5.62 17.14 -22.42
C TRP A 12 -7.04 16.85 -22.92
N GLU A 13 -7.43 17.52 -24.01
CA GLU A 13 -8.73 17.29 -24.65
C GLU A 13 -8.85 15.86 -25.20
N ALA A 14 -7.78 15.35 -25.82
CA ALA A 14 -7.73 13.97 -26.29
C ALA A 14 -7.87 12.96 -25.14
N THR A 15 -7.21 13.22 -24.00
CA THR A 15 -7.32 12.37 -22.80
C THR A 15 -8.77 12.32 -22.32
N ILE A 16 -9.44 13.47 -22.19
CA ILE A 16 -10.84 13.51 -21.76
C ILE A 16 -11.73 12.72 -22.75
N ALA A 17 -11.57 12.94 -24.06
CA ALA A 17 -12.35 12.25 -25.06
C ALA A 17 -12.16 10.71 -25.02
N TYR A 18 -10.97 10.21 -24.66
CA TYR A 18 -10.75 8.77 -24.48
C TYR A 18 -11.32 8.26 -23.16
N VAL A 19 -11.29 9.04 -22.08
CA VAL A 19 -11.94 8.68 -20.81
C VAL A 19 -13.45 8.53 -21.03
N ASP A 20 -14.10 9.48 -21.72
CA ASP A 20 -15.53 9.39 -22.05
C ASP A 20 -15.87 8.11 -22.84
N LYS A 21 -14.95 7.67 -23.73
CA LYS A 21 -15.11 6.40 -24.45
C LYS A 21 -14.99 5.18 -23.53
N LEU A 22 -14.11 5.22 -22.54
CA LEU A 22 -13.99 4.15 -21.54
C LEU A 22 -15.28 4.03 -20.71
N GLU A 23 -15.84 5.14 -20.28
CA GLU A 23 -17.13 5.14 -19.57
C GLU A 23 -18.26 4.55 -20.41
N ALA A 24 -18.31 4.87 -21.72
CA ALA A 24 -19.28 4.30 -22.65
C ALA A 24 -19.11 2.77 -22.83
N LEU A 25 -17.93 2.23 -22.58
CA LEU A 25 -17.63 0.79 -22.58
C LEU A 25 -17.97 0.10 -21.25
N GLY A 26 -18.40 0.86 -20.25
CA GLY A 26 -18.79 0.35 -18.93
C GLY A 26 -17.71 0.41 -17.85
N TYR A 27 -16.52 0.93 -18.17
CA TYR A 27 -15.50 1.19 -17.17
C TYR A 27 -15.92 2.37 -16.29
N LYS A 28 -15.68 2.26 -15.01
CA LYS A 28 -16.01 3.31 -14.04
C LYS A 28 -15.12 3.21 -12.83
N LEU A 29 -14.99 4.30 -12.09
CA LEU A 29 -14.29 4.29 -10.82
C LEU A 29 -15.06 3.46 -9.78
N GLN A 30 -14.32 2.76 -8.92
CA GLN A 30 -14.90 2.12 -7.74
C GLN A 30 -15.50 3.17 -6.79
N GLY A 31 -16.57 2.78 -6.11
CA GLY A 31 -17.21 3.65 -5.13
C GLY A 31 -16.33 3.92 -3.91
N ASN A 32 -15.42 2.99 -3.61
CA ASN A 32 -14.47 3.09 -2.52
C ASN A 32 -13.06 2.81 -3.02
N PHE A 33 -12.15 3.73 -2.78
CA PHE A 33 -10.73 3.60 -3.18
C PHE A 33 -10.07 2.28 -2.75
N SER A 34 -10.41 1.79 -1.54
CA SER A 34 -9.80 0.56 -1.00
C SER A 34 -10.21 -0.72 -1.75
N GLU A 35 -11.33 -0.71 -2.47
CA GLU A 35 -11.83 -1.90 -3.19
C GLU A 35 -10.88 -2.34 -4.30
N ASN A 36 -10.14 -1.41 -4.90
CA ASN A 36 -9.13 -1.75 -5.91
C ASN A 36 -7.90 -2.47 -5.35
N PHE A 37 -7.75 -2.51 -4.02
CA PHE A 37 -6.61 -3.08 -3.31
C PHE A 37 -7.02 -4.16 -2.31
N ALA A 38 -8.28 -4.58 -2.38
CA ALA A 38 -8.79 -5.73 -1.64
C ALA A 38 -8.22 -7.04 -2.21
N VAL A 39 -8.27 -8.10 -1.43
CA VAL A 39 -7.85 -9.44 -1.88
C VAL A 39 -8.66 -9.90 -3.09
N ALA A 40 -9.96 -9.62 -3.12
CA ALA A 40 -10.86 -9.99 -4.22
C ALA A 40 -11.05 -8.84 -5.23
N ASN A 41 -9.96 -8.36 -5.82
CA ASN A 41 -9.99 -7.22 -6.74
C ASN A 41 -9.91 -7.59 -8.24
N GLU A 42 -9.87 -8.86 -8.59
CA GLU A 42 -9.67 -9.33 -9.97
C GLU A 42 -10.77 -8.86 -10.93
N THR A 43 -11.96 -8.63 -10.39
CA THR A 43 -13.13 -8.18 -11.17
C THR A 43 -13.46 -6.71 -10.97
N SER A 44 -12.52 -5.91 -10.48
CA SER A 44 -12.74 -4.47 -10.32
C SER A 44 -13.16 -3.81 -11.63
N VAL A 45 -14.18 -2.98 -11.56
CA VAL A 45 -14.71 -2.22 -12.71
C VAL A 45 -13.75 -1.16 -13.23
N GLU A 46 -12.70 -0.85 -12.49
CA GLU A 46 -11.61 0.03 -12.94
C GLU A 46 -10.57 -0.72 -13.79
N ASN A 47 -10.51 -2.04 -13.69
CA ASN A 47 -9.48 -2.82 -14.35
C ASN A 47 -9.72 -2.86 -15.88
N ILE A 48 -8.78 -2.32 -16.64
CA ILE A 48 -8.74 -2.41 -18.09
C ILE A 48 -7.95 -3.65 -18.53
N PHE A 49 -6.84 -3.90 -17.83
CA PHE A 49 -5.98 -5.05 -18.05
C PHE A 49 -5.34 -5.46 -16.72
N THR A 50 -5.39 -6.73 -16.41
CA THR A 50 -4.78 -7.30 -15.20
C THR A 50 -3.90 -8.49 -15.55
N VAL A 51 -2.81 -8.63 -14.82
CA VAL A 51 -2.01 -9.85 -14.80
C VAL A 51 -2.26 -10.50 -13.44
N PRO A 52 -3.06 -11.57 -13.39
CA PRO A 52 -3.35 -12.22 -12.13
C PRO A 52 -2.10 -12.91 -11.56
N MET A 53 -1.89 -12.73 -10.27
CA MET A 53 -0.89 -13.46 -9.49
C MET A 53 -1.53 -14.71 -8.90
N ASP A 54 -1.70 -15.75 -9.70
CA ASP A 54 -2.34 -16.99 -9.30
C ASP A 54 -1.32 -17.94 -8.65
N PRO A 55 -1.37 -18.15 -7.34
CA PRO A 55 -0.41 -18.98 -6.63
C PRO A 55 -0.56 -20.48 -6.93
N VAL A 56 -1.70 -20.90 -7.50
CA VAL A 56 -1.91 -22.29 -7.92
C VAL A 56 -1.31 -22.55 -9.30
N ALA A 57 -1.56 -21.64 -10.25
CA ALA A 57 -1.02 -21.75 -11.60
C ALA A 57 0.48 -21.40 -11.67
N TYR A 58 0.93 -20.49 -10.81
CA TYR A 58 2.30 -19.97 -10.80
C TYR A 58 2.88 -19.94 -9.38
N PRO A 59 3.14 -21.10 -8.75
CA PRO A 59 3.54 -21.19 -7.33
C PRO A 59 4.87 -20.47 -7.03
N ASP A 60 5.70 -20.23 -8.05
CA ASP A 60 6.98 -19.51 -7.90
C ASP A 60 6.85 -18.00 -8.11
N ALA A 61 5.71 -17.50 -8.58
CA ALA A 61 5.45 -16.08 -8.81
C ALA A 61 4.99 -15.40 -7.51
N LYS A 62 5.89 -15.30 -6.53
CA LYS A 62 5.58 -14.67 -5.24
C LYS A 62 5.83 -13.17 -5.31
N ASP A 63 4.84 -12.37 -4.90
CA ASP A 63 5.07 -10.95 -4.66
C ASP A 63 5.58 -10.70 -3.24
N TYR A 64 6.85 -10.36 -3.14
CA TYR A 64 7.50 -10.01 -1.88
C TYR A 64 7.37 -8.52 -1.51
N ASN A 65 6.67 -7.71 -2.30
CA ASN A 65 6.62 -6.26 -2.06
C ASN A 65 5.93 -5.93 -0.74
N LEU A 66 4.87 -6.63 -0.40
CA LEU A 66 4.15 -6.43 0.86
C LEU A 66 4.99 -6.86 2.07
N VAL A 67 5.65 -8.01 2.01
CA VAL A 67 6.52 -8.46 3.11
C VAL A 67 7.68 -7.49 3.36
N ARG A 68 8.20 -6.85 2.32
CA ARG A 68 9.28 -5.85 2.45
C ARG A 68 8.82 -4.57 3.15
N THR A 69 7.56 -4.22 3.02
CA THR A 69 7.04 -2.95 3.56
C THR A 69 6.55 -3.06 4.99
N ARG A 70 6.29 -4.24 5.50
CA ARG A 70 5.75 -4.42 6.86
C ARG A 70 6.81 -4.76 7.87
N HIS A 71 6.64 -4.24 9.08
CA HIS A 71 7.43 -4.66 10.22
C HIS A 71 7.08 -6.12 10.58
N TYR A 72 8.06 -6.91 10.98
CA TYR A 72 7.85 -8.34 11.30
C TYR A 72 6.82 -8.56 12.41
N ASP A 73 6.82 -7.77 13.49
CA ASP A 73 5.82 -7.90 14.56
C ASP A 73 4.41 -7.51 14.06
N HIS A 74 4.31 -6.50 13.17
CA HIS A 74 3.03 -6.14 12.56
C HIS A 74 2.49 -7.27 11.68
N ALA A 75 3.33 -7.80 10.81
CA ALA A 75 2.94 -8.90 9.93
C ALA A 75 2.58 -10.16 10.72
N THR A 76 3.38 -10.52 11.72
CA THR A 76 3.14 -11.70 12.57
C THR A 76 1.80 -11.62 13.31
N ALA A 77 1.38 -10.44 13.75
CA ALA A 77 0.06 -10.27 14.38
C ALA A 77 -1.11 -10.61 13.45
N TYR A 78 -0.87 -10.58 12.12
CA TYR A 78 -1.83 -10.99 11.10
C TYR A 78 -1.53 -12.39 10.51
N GLY A 79 -0.67 -13.17 11.13
CA GLY A 79 -0.28 -14.50 10.64
C GLY A 79 0.60 -14.47 9.38
N GLN A 80 1.25 -13.33 9.11
CA GLN A 80 2.02 -13.07 7.91
C GLN A 80 3.50 -12.87 8.22
N SER A 81 4.35 -12.87 7.20
CA SER A 81 5.77 -12.51 7.32
C SER A 81 5.98 -11.03 7.01
N GLY A 82 6.98 -10.43 7.63
CA GLY A 82 7.42 -9.06 7.36
C GLY A 82 8.94 -8.94 7.46
N TRP A 83 9.53 -8.15 6.54
CA TRP A 83 10.98 -7.96 6.47
C TRP A 83 11.43 -6.58 6.93
N ASN A 84 10.50 -5.68 7.21
CA ASN A 84 10.80 -4.32 7.65
C ASN A 84 11.75 -3.53 6.71
N GLY A 85 11.80 -3.89 5.44
CA GLY A 85 12.84 -3.45 4.50
C GLY A 85 12.60 -2.09 3.85
N SER A 86 11.38 -1.57 3.82
CA SER A 86 11.09 -0.29 3.17
C SER A 86 9.97 0.49 3.84
N CYS A 87 10.04 1.81 3.72
CA CYS A 87 9.03 2.73 4.23
C CYS A 87 8.81 3.87 3.23
N ALA A 88 7.72 4.62 3.42
CA ALA A 88 7.48 5.83 2.65
C ALA A 88 8.55 6.89 2.95
N THR A 89 8.96 7.60 1.90
CA THR A 89 9.81 8.77 2.08
C THR A 89 9.00 9.95 2.64
N VAL A 90 9.67 10.89 3.31
CA VAL A 90 9.04 12.15 3.75
C VAL A 90 8.40 12.89 2.57
N LYS A 91 9.03 12.83 1.38
CA LYS A 91 8.48 13.44 0.16
C LYS A 91 7.14 12.80 -0.24
N ALA A 92 7.01 11.48 -0.15
CA ALA A 92 5.75 10.80 -0.43
C ALA A 92 4.65 11.22 0.55
N MET A 93 4.98 11.33 1.84
CA MET A 93 4.03 11.82 2.86
C MET A 93 3.61 13.27 2.60
N ASN A 94 4.54 14.13 2.17
CA ASN A 94 4.25 15.52 1.84
C ASN A 94 3.30 15.69 0.63
N VAL A 95 3.32 14.76 -0.33
CA VAL A 95 2.35 14.76 -1.45
C VAL A 95 0.91 14.63 -0.93
N PHE A 96 0.70 13.85 0.13
CA PHE A 96 -0.59 13.72 0.80
C PHE A 96 -0.87 14.84 1.81
N LYS A 97 0.01 15.83 1.95
CA LYS A 97 -0.06 16.87 2.98
C LYS A 97 -0.23 16.30 4.41
N PHE A 98 0.44 15.17 4.68
CA PHE A 98 0.34 14.45 5.94
C PHE A 98 0.53 15.35 7.16
N GLY A 99 -0.39 15.22 8.14
CA GLY A 99 -0.36 15.97 9.40
C GLY A 99 -0.80 17.44 9.29
N THR A 100 -1.35 17.87 8.15
CA THR A 100 -1.92 19.21 7.97
C THR A 100 -3.45 19.18 7.95
N ALA A 101 -4.07 20.36 8.04
CA ALA A 101 -5.53 20.49 7.93
C ALA A 101 -6.07 20.07 6.54
N ASP A 102 -5.21 20.11 5.52
CA ASP A 102 -5.54 19.76 4.13
C ASP A 102 -5.06 18.35 3.76
N GLU A 103 -4.86 17.46 4.74
CA GLU A 103 -4.42 16.09 4.48
C GLU A 103 -5.37 15.37 3.53
N ASP A 104 -4.82 14.78 2.47
CA ASP A 104 -5.59 13.96 1.55
C ASP A 104 -6.12 12.72 2.28
N PRO A 105 -7.43 12.46 2.28
CA PRO A 105 -8.03 11.32 2.99
C PRO A 105 -7.49 9.96 2.53
N ARG A 106 -6.94 9.86 1.31
CA ARG A 106 -6.30 8.65 0.81
C ARG A 106 -4.99 8.34 1.53
N CYS A 107 -4.38 9.30 2.24
CA CYS A 107 -3.17 9.06 3.01
C CYS A 107 -3.36 7.92 4.01
N LYS A 108 -4.44 7.95 4.78
CA LYS A 108 -4.78 6.93 5.78
C LYS A 108 -5.13 5.55 5.18
N LEU A 109 -5.59 5.54 3.93
CA LEU A 109 -5.86 4.32 3.19
C LEU A 109 -4.60 3.77 2.50
N THR A 110 -3.55 4.58 2.38
CA THR A 110 -2.31 4.22 1.70
C THR A 110 -1.20 3.85 2.67
N TYR A 111 -1.18 4.45 3.86
CA TYR A 111 -0.09 4.29 4.82
C TYR A 111 -0.57 4.06 6.24
N PHE A 112 0.06 3.10 6.90
CA PHE A 112 0.05 2.99 8.35
C PHE A 112 0.99 4.05 8.95
N THR A 113 0.45 4.82 9.90
CA THR A 113 1.18 5.83 10.68
C THR A 113 0.75 5.76 12.14
N GLY A 114 1.62 6.16 13.07
CA GLY A 114 1.33 6.07 14.49
C GLY A 114 1.37 4.63 15.02
N GLU A 115 0.72 4.41 16.15
CA GLU A 115 0.58 3.09 16.76
C GLU A 115 -0.31 2.18 15.91
N VAL A 116 0.04 0.91 15.84
CA VAL A 116 -0.70 -0.09 15.06
C VAL A 116 -1.31 -1.15 15.96
N THR A 117 -2.44 -1.66 15.49
CA THR A 117 -3.20 -2.71 16.18
C THR A 117 -3.29 -3.97 15.35
N GLY A 118 -3.42 -5.09 16.03
CA GLY A 118 -3.69 -6.39 15.40
C GLY A 118 -5.15 -6.55 14.96
N PRO A 119 -5.48 -7.68 14.36
CA PRO A 119 -6.86 -7.98 13.93
C PRO A 119 -7.83 -8.09 15.10
N ASP A 120 -7.32 -8.30 16.31
CA ASP A 120 -8.11 -8.32 17.55
C ASP A 120 -8.29 -6.93 18.18
N GLY A 121 -7.84 -5.88 17.51
CA GLY A 121 -7.90 -4.48 17.96
C GLY A 121 -6.89 -4.11 19.05
N LYS A 122 -6.03 -5.03 19.48
CA LYS A 122 -5.04 -4.74 20.52
C LYS A 122 -3.77 -4.15 19.92
N THR A 123 -3.12 -3.28 20.70
CA THR A 123 -1.82 -2.69 20.36
C THR A 123 -0.78 -3.78 20.08
N ILE A 124 -0.12 -3.67 18.97
CA ILE A 124 1.04 -4.50 18.64
C ILE A 124 2.27 -3.93 19.34
N TYR A 125 3.06 -4.80 19.91
CA TYR A 125 4.29 -4.43 20.59
C TYR A 125 5.50 -4.96 19.83
N THR A 126 6.60 -4.26 19.94
CA THR A 126 7.92 -4.69 19.48
C THR A 126 8.92 -4.62 20.61
N GLU A 127 10.04 -5.29 20.46
CA GLU A 127 11.14 -5.18 21.40
C GLU A 127 12.10 -4.06 20.93
N TRP A 128 12.46 -3.19 21.85
CA TRP A 128 13.43 -2.12 21.64
C TRP A 128 14.32 -1.99 22.85
N ASP A 129 15.64 -2.14 22.64
CA ASP A 129 16.64 -2.04 23.69
C ASP A 129 16.30 -2.90 24.93
N GLY A 130 15.87 -4.14 24.68
CA GLY A 130 15.43 -5.09 25.70
C GLY A 130 14.09 -4.75 26.37
N GLN A 131 13.36 -3.76 25.88
CA GLN A 131 12.07 -3.35 26.42
C GLN A 131 10.94 -3.60 25.40
N LYS A 132 9.80 -4.05 25.89
CA LYS A 132 8.58 -4.19 25.12
C LYS A 132 7.88 -2.83 25.00
N VAL A 133 7.84 -2.28 23.79
CA VAL A 133 7.24 -0.97 23.50
C VAL A 133 6.15 -1.09 22.44
N PRO A 134 5.13 -0.20 22.42
CA PRO A 134 4.17 -0.16 21.31
C PRO A 134 4.86 0.03 19.97
N LEU A 135 4.50 -0.78 18.99
CA LEU A 135 4.98 -0.58 17.62
C LEU A 135 4.33 0.67 17.03
N LYS A 136 5.17 1.60 16.58
CA LYS A 136 4.73 2.89 16.08
C LYS A 136 5.48 3.27 14.80
N TYR A 137 4.76 3.66 13.78
CA TYR A 137 5.33 4.16 12.53
C TYR A 137 5.34 5.68 12.52
N GLU A 138 6.52 6.28 12.50
CA GLU A 138 6.71 7.73 12.60
C GLU A 138 7.26 8.31 11.30
N PRO A 139 6.40 8.86 10.40
CA PRO A 139 6.82 9.36 9.08
C PRO A 139 7.88 10.46 9.14
N ASN A 140 7.83 11.28 10.19
CA ASN A 140 8.73 12.41 10.38
C ASN A 140 9.79 12.16 11.46
N ALA A 141 10.07 10.89 11.77
CA ALA A 141 11.11 10.56 12.74
C ALA A 141 12.45 11.22 12.36
N PRO A 142 13.11 11.93 13.28
CA PRO A 142 14.33 12.67 12.98
C PRO A 142 15.54 11.75 12.74
N LYS A 143 15.41 10.48 13.10
CA LYS A 143 16.44 9.46 12.96
C LYS A 143 15.86 8.19 12.37
N VAL A 144 16.58 7.63 11.42
CA VAL A 144 16.40 6.28 10.95
C VAL A 144 17.28 5.38 11.82
N TYR A 145 16.65 4.47 12.54
CA TYR A 145 17.39 3.49 13.32
C TYR A 145 17.69 2.28 12.43
N MET A 146 18.94 1.87 12.44
CA MET A 146 19.41 0.69 11.72
C MET A 146 19.69 -0.42 12.72
N ASP A 147 19.38 -1.65 12.36
CA ASP A 147 19.88 -2.80 13.12
C ASP A 147 21.39 -2.86 12.97
N ALA A 148 22.09 -2.94 14.09
CA ALA A 148 23.55 -2.93 14.12
C ALA A 148 24.16 -4.21 13.51
N SER A 149 23.38 -5.30 13.46
CA SER A 149 23.86 -6.60 12.99
C SER A 149 23.78 -6.77 11.47
N ASP A 150 22.76 -6.22 10.83
CA ASP A 150 22.51 -6.46 9.40
C ASP A 150 22.24 -5.18 8.61
N GLY A 151 22.26 -4.03 9.24
CA GLY A 151 22.03 -2.75 8.57
C GLY A 151 20.59 -2.49 8.16
N LEU A 152 19.63 -3.27 8.63
CA LEU A 152 18.21 -3.08 8.32
C LEU A 152 17.60 -1.91 9.08
N LEU A 153 16.63 -1.27 8.45
CA LEU A 153 15.82 -0.24 9.09
C LEU A 153 15.04 -0.82 10.27
N VAL A 154 15.26 -0.28 11.45
CA VAL A 154 14.63 -0.78 12.66
C VAL A 154 13.47 0.07 13.11
N LYS A 155 12.41 -0.59 13.32
CA LYS A 155 11.35 -0.47 14.33
C LYS A 155 10.34 0.64 14.18
N THR A 156 10.66 1.89 13.94
CA THR A 156 9.67 2.97 14.06
C THR A 156 9.76 4.00 12.94
N ALA A 157 10.80 3.91 12.13
CA ALA A 157 11.02 4.89 11.07
C ALA A 157 10.09 4.71 9.89
N GLY A 158 9.41 5.77 9.55
CA GLY A 158 8.61 5.89 8.34
C GLY A 158 7.24 5.23 8.38
N ALA A 159 6.36 5.72 7.53
CA ALA A 159 5.07 5.11 7.29
C ALA A 159 5.21 3.81 6.49
N ARG A 160 4.34 2.85 6.74
CA ARG A 160 4.32 1.57 6.03
C ARG A 160 3.10 1.48 5.13
N MET A 161 3.22 0.72 4.05
CA MET A 161 2.11 0.54 3.12
C MET A 161 0.92 -0.14 3.80
N ALA A 162 -0.24 0.53 3.76
CA ALA A 162 -1.52 0.02 4.23
C ALA A 162 -2.49 -0.30 3.09
N LYS A 163 -2.12 0.09 1.87
CA LYS A 163 -3.00 0.13 0.70
C LYS A 163 -3.62 -1.22 0.35
N TYR A 164 -2.87 -2.30 0.53
CA TYR A 164 -3.32 -3.64 0.19
C TYR A 164 -3.87 -4.36 1.42
N GLU A 165 -4.99 -5.01 1.25
CA GLU A 165 -5.60 -5.85 2.27
C GLU A 165 -4.70 -7.05 2.63
N PHE A 166 -4.75 -7.48 3.88
CA PHE A 166 -4.13 -8.73 4.30
C PHE A 166 -4.98 -9.92 3.91
N ASP A 167 -4.45 -10.82 3.12
CA ASP A 167 -5.07 -12.13 2.93
C ASP A 167 -4.75 -13.03 4.13
N GLN A 168 -5.77 -13.29 4.94
CA GLN A 168 -5.64 -14.13 6.11
C GLN A 168 -5.39 -15.62 5.75
N ASN A 169 -5.63 -15.99 4.51
CA ASN A 169 -5.46 -17.36 4.01
C ASN A 169 -4.14 -17.55 3.25
N ALA A 170 -3.45 -16.47 2.94
CA ALA A 170 -2.17 -16.56 2.23
C ALA A 170 -1.11 -17.19 3.15
N GLN A 171 -0.47 -18.22 2.67
CA GLN A 171 0.74 -18.74 3.26
C GLN A 171 1.92 -17.89 2.81
N ASP A 172 2.91 -17.68 3.66
CA ASP A 172 4.14 -16.94 3.35
C ASP A 172 4.01 -15.43 3.13
N GLY A 173 2.96 -14.80 3.63
CA GLY A 173 2.81 -13.34 3.62
C GLY A 173 2.70 -12.71 2.24
N GLY A 174 2.47 -13.50 1.24
CA GLY A 174 2.19 -13.02 -0.09
C GLY A 174 0.72 -12.64 -0.19
N ASN A 175 0.45 -11.37 -0.36
CA ASN A 175 -0.81 -10.94 -0.93
C ASN A 175 -0.53 -10.34 -2.27
N LEU A 176 -1.35 -10.71 -3.09
CA LEU A 176 -1.53 -10.33 -4.46
C LEU A 176 -1.50 -8.95 -4.90
#